data_fe5f78809e6192d52c2e21fe49a28619
#
_entry.id   fe5f78809e6192d52c2e21fe49a28619
#
_cell.length_a   1.000
_cell.length_b   1.000
_cell.length_c   1.000
_cell.angle_alpha   90.00
_cell.angle_beta   90.00
_cell.angle_gamma   90.00
#
_symmetry.space_group_name_H-M   'P 1'
#
loop_
_entity.id
_entity.type
_entity.pdbx_description
1 polymer ?
#
loop_
_entity_poly.entity_id
_entity_poly.type
_entity_poly.pdbx_seq_one_letter_code
_entity_poly.pdbx_strand_id
1 'polypeptide(L)'
;MGILKRHNQYKTASNTYPRDLMYIYYGMKERCKRHPKYKDVEIYKEWLGEYGASNFYEWALANGYKKGLSIDRIDNLKGYSPENCRWIPRTLQQKNREIVKAKGELHHIEVLPSGKFRVSTGSRKNRIRNIFTTRAEAIQYRDKRLREEEEYAWHSY
;
A
#
# COMPACT_ATOMS: atom_id res chain seq x y z
N MET A 1 -11.67 -26.48 -16.30
CA MET A 1 -12.94 -26.70 -15.55
C MET A 1 -12.66 -26.73 -14.04
N GLY A 2 -12.20 -25.68 -13.40
CA GLY A 2 -11.81 -25.70 -11.97
C GLY A 2 -11.98 -24.39 -11.20
N ILE A 3 -12.41 -23.29 -11.82
CA ILE A 3 -12.43 -21.94 -11.20
C ILE A 3 -13.79 -21.60 -10.57
N LEU A 4 -14.87 -22.23 -10.98
CA LEU A 4 -16.25 -21.86 -10.57
C LEU A 4 -16.68 -22.31 -9.16
N LYS A 5 -15.96 -23.20 -8.47
CA LYS A 5 -16.36 -23.70 -7.14
C LYS A 5 -15.83 -22.90 -5.94
N ARG A 6 -14.88 -21.95 -6.12
CA ARG A 6 -14.31 -21.16 -5.01
C ARG A 6 -15.08 -19.88 -4.68
N HIS A 7 -16.00 -19.43 -5.54
CA HIS A 7 -16.68 -18.14 -5.42
C HIS A 7 -17.69 -18.03 -4.24
N ASN A 8 -18.05 -19.12 -3.59
CA ASN A 8 -19.10 -19.12 -2.56
C ASN A 8 -18.59 -19.07 -1.11
N GLN A 9 -17.30 -19.27 -0.90
CA GLN A 9 -16.73 -19.47 0.44
C GLN A 9 -16.73 -18.21 1.30
N TYR A 10 -16.67 -17.02 0.69
CA TYR A 10 -16.47 -15.75 1.40
C TYR A 10 -17.67 -14.79 1.36
N LYS A 11 -18.79 -15.23 0.84
CA LYS A 11 -20.01 -14.44 0.82
C LYS A 11 -20.67 -14.42 2.20
N THR A 12 -21.29 -13.29 2.56
CA THR A 12 -22.11 -13.18 3.76
C THR A 12 -23.35 -14.07 3.66
N ALA A 13 -24.08 -14.27 4.76
CA ALA A 13 -25.35 -15.02 4.77
C ALA A 13 -26.38 -14.49 3.73
N SER A 14 -26.27 -13.24 3.30
CA SER A 14 -27.05 -12.62 2.22
C SER A 14 -26.42 -12.80 0.82
N ASN A 15 -25.43 -13.66 0.69
CA ASN A 15 -24.72 -13.93 -0.59
C ASN A 15 -24.03 -12.70 -1.20
N THR A 16 -23.67 -11.71 -0.39
CA THR A 16 -23.01 -10.45 -0.80
C THR A 16 -21.65 -10.29 -0.12
N TYR A 17 -20.74 -9.59 -0.80
CA TYR A 17 -19.45 -9.22 -0.21
C TYR A 17 -19.60 -8.04 0.77
N PRO A 18 -18.66 -7.89 1.74
CA PRO A 18 -18.69 -6.75 2.66
C PRO A 18 -18.73 -5.42 1.91
N ARG A 19 -19.66 -4.56 2.26
CA ARG A 19 -19.86 -3.26 1.60
C ARG A 19 -18.61 -2.38 1.65
N ASP A 20 -17.89 -2.41 2.76
CA ASP A 20 -16.64 -1.66 2.95
C ASP A 20 -15.57 -2.09 1.94
N LEU A 21 -15.50 -3.39 1.65
CA LEU A 21 -14.54 -3.94 0.68
C LEU A 21 -14.88 -3.48 -0.75
N MET A 22 -16.16 -3.37 -1.07
CA MET A 22 -16.62 -2.80 -2.34
C MET A 22 -16.15 -1.35 -2.49
N TYR A 23 -16.28 -0.52 -1.45
CA TYR A 23 -15.78 0.86 -1.47
C TYR A 23 -14.27 0.94 -1.66
N ILE A 24 -13.52 0.01 -1.06
CA ILE A 24 -12.05 -0.05 -1.25
C ILE A 24 -11.70 -0.36 -2.71
N TYR A 25 -12.35 -1.33 -3.31
CA TYR A 25 -12.15 -1.72 -4.70
C TYR A 25 -12.44 -0.57 -5.68
N TYR A 26 -13.62 0.00 -5.59
CA TYR A 26 -14.00 1.11 -6.47
C TYR A 26 -13.17 2.35 -6.21
N GLY A 27 -12.83 2.64 -4.96
CA GLY A 27 -11.93 3.74 -4.60
C GLY A 27 -10.51 3.57 -5.15
N MET A 28 -9.99 2.35 -5.21
CA MET A 28 -8.72 2.03 -5.87
C MET A 28 -8.78 2.33 -7.36
N LYS A 29 -9.81 1.86 -8.05
CA LYS A 29 -10.02 2.11 -9.50
C LYS A 29 -10.17 3.60 -9.81
N GLU A 30 -10.97 4.33 -9.03
CA GLU A 30 -11.16 5.76 -9.22
C GLU A 30 -9.87 6.57 -9.00
N ARG A 31 -9.03 6.18 -8.03
CA ARG A 31 -7.72 6.82 -7.85
C ARG A 31 -6.83 6.65 -9.07
N CYS A 32 -6.70 5.45 -9.60
CA CYS A 32 -5.91 5.18 -10.79
C CYS A 32 -6.43 5.92 -12.02
N LYS A 33 -7.76 6.13 -12.12
CA LYS A 33 -8.39 6.81 -13.24
C LYS A 33 -8.27 8.35 -13.18
N ARG A 34 -8.41 8.94 -12.00
CA ARG A 34 -8.62 10.39 -11.85
C ARG A 34 -7.50 11.14 -11.16
N HIS A 35 -6.71 10.48 -10.33
CA HIS A 35 -5.76 11.19 -9.51
C HIS A 35 -4.37 11.25 -10.19
N PRO A 36 -3.80 12.46 -10.44
CA PRO A 36 -2.54 12.62 -11.20
C PRO A 36 -1.37 11.77 -10.69
N LYS A 37 -1.26 11.56 -9.37
CA LYS A 37 -0.21 10.72 -8.76
C LYS A 37 -0.36 9.23 -9.05
N TYR A 38 -1.50 8.80 -9.59
CA TYR A 38 -1.81 7.39 -9.85
C TYR A 38 -1.97 7.10 -11.34
N LYS A 39 -1.69 8.07 -12.24
CA LYS A 39 -1.91 7.90 -13.68
C LYS A 39 -1.12 6.73 -14.29
N ASP A 40 0.06 6.45 -13.74
CA ASP A 40 0.96 5.38 -14.19
C ASP A 40 0.88 4.14 -13.27
N VAL A 41 -0.09 4.10 -12.35
CA VAL A 41 -0.30 2.98 -11.43
C VAL A 41 -1.25 1.97 -12.04
N GLU A 42 -0.73 0.83 -12.43
CA GLU A 42 -1.51 -0.26 -12.99
C GLU A 42 -2.29 -1.03 -11.92
N ILE A 43 -3.38 -1.64 -12.33
CA ILE A 43 -4.16 -2.58 -11.51
C ILE A 43 -4.01 -3.96 -12.12
N TYR A 44 -3.78 -4.97 -11.27
CA TYR A 44 -3.67 -6.37 -11.65
C TYR A 44 -4.79 -6.78 -12.59
N LYS A 45 -4.42 -7.38 -13.72
CA LYS A 45 -5.33 -7.66 -14.83
C LYS A 45 -6.59 -8.44 -14.40
N GLU A 46 -6.42 -9.40 -13.50
CA GLU A 46 -7.54 -10.22 -13.02
C GLU A 46 -8.48 -9.47 -12.06
N TRP A 47 -8.07 -8.29 -11.56
CA TRP A 47 -8.95 -7.39 -10.80
C TRP A 47 -9.71 -6.40 -11.68
N LEU A 48 -9.62 -6.57 -13.00
CA LEU A 48 -10.34 -5.77 -14.01
C LEU A 48 -11.36 -6.65 -14.77
N GLY A 49 -12.18 -6.02 -15.61
CA GLY A 49 -13.19 -6.72 -16.40
C GLY A 49 -14.40 -7.20 -15.61
N GLU A 50 -15.11 -8.15 -16.16
CA GLU A 50 -16.42 -8.64 -15.66
C GLU A 50 -16.32 -9.27 -14.27
N TYR A 51 -15.31 -10.09 -14.04
CA TYR A 51 -15.09 -10.78 -12.76
C TYR A 51 -14.09 -10.08 -11.84
N GLY A 52 -13.59 -8.91 -12.25
CA GLY A 52 -12.53 -8.21 -11.54
C GLY A 52 -12.86 -7.88 -10.10
N ALA A 53 -14.09 -7.47 -9.82
CA ALA A 53 -14.54 -7.18 -8.47
C ALA A 53 -14.56 -8.44 -7.60
N SER A 54 -15.13 -9.55 -8.07
CA SER A 54 -15.19 -10.80 -7.33
C SER A 54 -13.79 -11.37 -7.06
N ASN A 55 -12.91 -11.36 -8.06
CA ASN A 55 -11.52 -11.80 -7.90
C ASN A 55 -10.78 -10.98 -6.82
N PHE A 56 -10.97 -9.66 -6.83
CA PHE A 56 -10.40 -8.81 -5.79
C PHE A 56 -10.96 -9.11 -4.41
N TYR A 57 -12.29 -9.29 -4.27
CA TYR A 57 -12.90 -9.56 -2.96
C TYR A 57 -12.46 -10.91 -2.40
N GLU A 58 -12.36 -11.93 -3.22
CA GLU A 58 -11.88 -13.24 -2.81
C GLU A 58 -10.42 -13.21 -2.36
N TRP A 59 -9.58 -12.55 -3.16
CA TRP A 59 -8.20 -12.32 -2.75
C TRP A 59 -8.12 -11.58 -1.41
N ALA A 60 -8.88 -10.52 -1.25
CA ALA A 60 -8.86 -9.71 -0.04
C ALA A 60 -9.22 -10.52 1.21
N LEU A 61 -10.30 -11.30 1.13
CA LEU A 61 -10.77 -12.13 2.24
C LEU A 61 -9.82 -13.28 2.55
N ALA A 62 -9.19 -13.87 1.53
CA ALA A 62 -8.19 -14.92 1.70
C ALA A 62 -6.86 -14.39 2.26
N ASN A 63 -6.55 -13.09 2.07
CA ASN A 63 -5.30 -12.47 2.46
C ASN A 63 -5.44 -11.49 3.64
N GLY A 64 -6.35 -11.77 4.57
CA GLY A 64 -6.38 -11.12 5.87
C GLY A 64 -7.16 -9.80 5.93
N TYR A 65 -8.01 -9.51 4.95
CA TYR A 65 -8.93 -8.35 5.07
C TYR A 65 -9.80 -8.48 6.33
N LYS A 66 -9.87 -7.39 7.08
CA LYS A 66 -10.82 -7.19 8.19
C LYS A 66 -11.45 -5.82 8.09
N LYS A 67 -12.65 -5.66 8.63
CA LYS A 67 -13.34 -4.36 8.69
C LYS A 67 -12.44 -3.30 9.37
N GLY A 68 -12.35 -2.12 8.77
CA GLY A 68 -11.50 -1.03 9.26
C GLY A 68 -10.09 -0.99 8.66
N LEU A 69 -9.69 -2.03 7.93
CA LEU A 69 -8.43 -2.02 7.20
C LEU A 69 -8.56 -1.26 5.87
N SER A 70 -7.42 -0.84 5.35
CA SER A 70 -7.26 -0.16 4.08
C SER A 70 -6.22 -0.88 3.24
N ILE A 71 -6.40 -0.89 1.93
CA ILE A 71 -5.40 -1.45 1.01
C ILE A 71 -4.21 -0.48 0.90
N ASP A 72 -3.01 -1.01 1.01
CA ASP A 72 -1.74 -0.31 0.87
C ASP A 72 -0.83 -1.05 -0.10
N ARG A 73 -0.09 -0.31 -0.94
CA ARG A 73 0.93 -0.89 -1.81
C ARG A 73 2.25 -0.97 -1.06
N ILE A 74 2.86 -2.15 -1.03
CA ILE A 74 4.15 -2.40 -0.37
C ILE A 74 5.24 -1.56 -1.06
N ASP A 75 5.24 -1.56 -2.37
CA ASP A 75 6.11 -0.76 -3.23
C ASP A 75 5.26 0.28 -3.99
N ASN A 76 5.48 1.56 -3.71
CA ASN A 76 4.73 2.66 -4.32
C ASN A 76 5.06 2.89 -5.81
N LEU A 77 6.16 2.33 -6.32
CA LEU A 77 6.52 2.38 -7.73
C LEU A 77 5.83 1.30 -8.55
N LYS A 78 5.27 0.28 -7.90
CA LYS A 78 4.51 -0.79 -8.55
C LYS A 78 3.02 -0.55 -8.46
N GLY A 79 2.27 -1.25 -9.31
CA GLY A 79 0.82 -1.23 -9.35
C GLY A 79 0.15 -1.98 -8.19
N TYR A 80 -1.17 -2.01 -8.23
CA TYR A 80 -1.96 -2.85 -7.33
C TYR A 80 -1.97 -4.29 -7.85
N SER A 81 -1.39 -5.20 -7.09
CA SER A 81 -1.37 -6.64 -7.37
C SER A 81 -1.41 -7.46 -6.08
N PRO A 82 -1.75 -8.75 -6.13
CA PRO A 82 -1.71 -9.63 -4.96
C PRO A 82 -0.39 -9.59 -4.20
N GLU A 83 0.73 -9.54 -4.91
CA GLU A 83 2.09 -9.56 -4.34
C GLU A 83 2.53 -8.21 -3.78
N ASN A 84 1.92 -7.13 -4.29
CA ASN A 84 2.30 -5.76 -3.92
C ASN A 84 1.27 -5.07 -3.01
N CYS A 85 0.21 -5.74 -2.60
CA CYS A 85 -0.81 -5.19 -1.75
C CYS A 85 -0.85 -5.87 -0.38
N ARG A 86 -1.14 -5.07 0.65
CA ARG A 86 -1.36 -5.52 2.01
C ARG A 86 -2.49 -4.75 2.69
N TRP A 87 -2.93 -5.25 3.83
CA TRP A 87 -3.96 -4.62 4.63
C TRP A 87 -3.36 -3.94 5.85
N ILE A 88 -3.62 -2.64 6.00
CA ILE A 88 -3.14 -1.86 7.14
C ILE A 88 -4.30 -1.10 7.80
N PRO A 89 -4.24 -0.80 9.11
CA PRO A 89 -5.21 0.07 9.78
C PRO A 89 -5.29 1.45 9.11
N ARG A 90 -6.50 1.99 8.94
CA ARG A 90 -6.70 3.34 8.37
C ARG A 90 -6.01 4.43 9.18
N THR A 91 -5.95 4.27 10.49
CA THR A 91 -5.26 5.19 11.41
C THR A 91 -3.77 5.29 11.09
N LEU A 92 -3.11 4.17 10.78
CA LEU A 92 -1.71 4.15 10.37
C LEU A 92 -1.49 4.86 9.04
N GLN A 93 -2.37 4.64 8.07
CA GLN A 93 -2.31 5.30 6.78
C GLN A 93 -2.53 6.82 6.88
N GLN A 94 -3.43 7.27 7.77
CA GLN A 94 -3.63 8.70 8.05
C GLN A 94 -2.40 9.31 8.71
N LYS A 95 -1.83 8.67 9.74
CA LYS A 95 -0.63 9.12 10.44
C LYS A 95 0.55 9.30 9.48
N ASN A 96 0.76 8.36 8.56
CA ASN A 96 1.79 8.46 7.54
C ASN A 96 1.56 9.65 6.59
N ARG A 97 0.31 9.93 6.19
CA ARG A 97 -0.04 11.10 5.38
C ARG A 97 0.19 12.41 6.11
N GLU A 98 -0.14 12.47 7.40
CA GLU A 98 0.08 13.66 8.24
C GLU A 98 1.56 13.95 8.43
N ILE A 99 2.38 12.92 8.67
CA ILE A 99 3.83 13.05 8.76
C ILE A 99 4.43 13.57 7.45
N VAL A 100 4.03 13.02 6.32
CA VAL A 100 4.50 13.47 4.99
C VAL A 100 4.04 14.90 4.73
N LYS A 101 2.81 15.27 5.09
CA LYS A 101 2.27 16.62 4.91
C LYS A 101 2.97 17.64 5.80
N ALA A 102 3.25 17.29 7.05
CA ALA A 102 3.88 18.18 8.04
C ALA A 102 5.38 18.38 7.80
N LYS A 103 6.10 17.32 7.36
CA LYS A 103 7.57 17.33 7.19
C LYS A 103 8.04 17.46 5.75
N GLY A 104 7.12 17.50 4.80
CA GLY A 104 7.41 17.53 3.37
C GLY A 104 7.80 16.16 2.78
N GLU A 105 7.79 16.09 1.45
CA GLU A 105 8.05 14.85 0.71
C GLU A 105 9.46 14.29 0.91
N LEU A 106 10.43 15.18 1.20
CA LEU A 106 11.84 14.82 1.42
C LEU A 106 12.21 14.64 2.90
N HIS A 107 11.26 14.53 3.83
CA HIS A 107 11.63 14.25 5.22
C HIS A 107 12.45 12.94 5.31
N HIS A 108 13.48 12.94 6.16
CA HIS A 108 14.52 11.89 6.24
C HIS A 108 15.41 11.77 4.98
N ILE A 109 15.27 12.66 4.00
CA ILE A 109 16.09 12.67 2.78
C ILE A 109 16.80 14.03 2.68
N GLU A 110 18.11 13.98 2.55
CA GLU A 110 18.96 15.14 2.30
C GLU A 110 19.49 15.10 0.88
N VAL A 111 19.40 16.22 0.17
CA VAL A 111 20.02 16.38 -1.16
C VAL A 111 21.46 16.78 -0.95
N LEU A 112 22.38 15.95 -1.41
CA LEU A 112 23.81 16.18 -1.31
C LEU A 112 24.32 17.16 -2.40
N PRO A 113 25.44 17.85 -2.19
CA PRO A 113 26.04 18.73 -3.21
C PRO A 113 26.34 18.01 -4.53
N SER A 114 26.53 16.68 -4.50
CA SER A 114 26.72 15.84 -5.68
C SER A 114 25.43 15.57 -6.48
N GLY A 115 24.28 16.11 -6.07
CA GLY A 115 22.97 15.82 -6.64
C GLY A 115 22.37 14.48 -6.20
N LYS A 116 23.07 13.68 -5.38
CA LYS A 116 22.55 12.43 -4.82
C LYS A 116 21.69 12.67 -3.58
N PHE A 117 20.93 11.67 -3.18
CA PHE A 117 19.96 11.72 -2.10
C PHE A 117 20.38 10.81 -0.94
N ARG A 118 20.63 11.38 0.23
CA ARG A 118 20.97 10.61 1.43
C ARG A 118 19.72 10.40 2.27
N VAL A 119 19.33 9.14 2.47
CA VAL A 119 18.26 8.76 3.39
C VAL A 119 18.86 8.45 4.76
N SER A 120 18.24 9.00 5.81
CA SER A 120 18.64 8.74 7.20
C SER A 120 17.41 8.33 8.01
N THR A 121 17.35 7.05 8.45
CA THR A 121 16.25 6.48 9.25
C THR A 121 16.80 5.88 10.55
N GLY A 122 15.91 5.45 11.45
CA GLY A 122 16.27 4.89 12.73
C GLY A 122 16.48 5.92 13.85
N SER A 123 16.69 5.42 15.06
CA SER A 123 16.91 6.23 16.25
C SER A 123 18.30 6.86 16.27
N ARG A 124 18.52 7.79 17.23
CA ARG A 124 19.83 8.42 17.42
C ARG A 124 20.95 7.39 17.66
N LYS A 125 20.64 6.25 18.32
CA LYS A 125 21.60 5.17 18.62
C LYS A 125 21.80 4.22 17.44
N ASN A 126 20.75 3.97 16.65
CA ASN A 126 20.73 2.97 15.56
C ASN A 126 20.37 3.64 14.22
N ARG A 127 21.10 4.71 13.87
CA ARG A 127 20.83 5.45 12.63
C ARG A 127 21.42 4.73 11.41
N ILE A 128 20.57 4.47 10.45
CA ILE A 128 20.93 3.88 9.15
C ILE A 128 20.98 5.00 8.11
N ARG A 129 22.02 5.02 7.28
CA ARG A 129 22.19 5.98 6.19
C ARG A 129 22.50 5.25 4.90
N ASN A 130 21.77 5.60 3.83
CA ASN A 130 22.03 5.11 2.49
C ASN A 130 21.95 6.26 1.47
N ILE A 131 22.73 6.15 0.39
CA ILE A 131 22.79 7.16 -0.67
C ILE A 131 22.24 6.56 -1.95
N PHE A 132 21.38 7.33 -2.63
CA PHE A 132 20.70 6.96 -3.87
C PHE A 132 21.00 7.97 -4.97
N THR A 133 20.95 7.50 -6.20
CA THR A 133 21.21 8.35 -7.37
C THR A 133 19.95 9.15 -7.76
N THR A 134 18.78 8.57 -7.54
CA THR A 134 17.51 9.22 -7.89
C THR A 134 16.66 9.53 -6.66
N ARG A 135 15.86 10.57 -6.77
CA ARG A 135 14.87 10.95 -5.76
C ARG A 135 13.84 9.84 -5.49
N ALA A 136 13.41 9.15 -6.56
CA ALA A 136 12.42 8.09 -6.47
C ALA A 136 12.93 6.91 -5.63
N GLU A 137 14.17 6.45 -5.87
CA GLU A 137 14.81 5.38 -5.08
C GLU A 137 14.95 5.76 -3.61
N ALA A 138 15.35 7.01 -3.33
CA ALA A 138 15.49 7.50 -1.97
C ALA A 138 14.15 7.51 -1.21
N ILE A 139 13.07 7.99 -1.86
CA ILE A 139 11.71 8.00 -1.30
C ILE A 139 11.23 6.57 -1.05
N GLN A 140 11.39 5.68 -2.03
CA GLN A 140 10.99 4.27 -1.90
C GLN A 140 11.70 3.57 -0.73
N TYR A 141 13.02 3.74 -0.64
CA TYR A 141 13.81 3.16 0.45
C TYR A 141 13.38 3.72 1.82
N ARG A 142 13.21 5.04 1.92
CA ARG A 142 12.73 5.68 3.15
C ARG A 142 11.38 5.11 3.59
N ASP A 143 10.42 5.03 2.66
CA ASP A 143 9.07 4.56 2.96
C ASP A 143 9.06 3.09 3.39
N LYS A 144 9.91 2.26 2.78
CA LYS A 144 10.12 0.88 3.18
C LYS A 144 10.66 0.81 4.62
N ARG A 145 11.73 1.56 4.91
CA ARG A 145 12.38 1.55 6.24
C ARG A 145 11.46 2.04 7.36
N LEU A 146 10.70 3.11 7.12
CA LEU A 146 9.75 3.61 8.11
C LEU A 146 8.64 2.61 8.41
N ARG A 147 8.19 1.84 7.42
CA ARG A 147 7.21 0.76 7.61
C ARG A 147 7.79 -0.39 8.43
N GLU A 148 9.00 -0.82 8.14
CA GLU A 148 9.68 -1.88 8.91
C GLU A 148 9.88 -1.46 10.38
N GLU A 149 10.23 -0.21 10.65
CA GLU A 149 10.36 0.32 12.00
C GLU A 149 9.02 0.36 12.74
N GLU A 150 7.92 0.68 12.05
CA GLU A 150 6.57 0.64 12.61
C GLU A 150 6.10 -0.79 12.90
N GLU A 151 6.34 -1.74 12.00
CA GLU A 151 6.01 -3.16 12.22
C GLU A 151 6.76 -3.75 13.42
N TYR A 152 8.05 -3.42 13.56
CA TYR A 152 8.85 -3.86 14.71
C TYR A 152 8.35 -3.27 16.03
N ALA A 153 7.94 -2.01 16.03
CA ALA A 153 7.36 -1.38 17.22
C ALA A 153 6.04 -2.04 17.65
N TRP A 154 5.24 -2.55 16.71
CA TRP A 154 3.99 -3.25 17.00
C TRP A 154 4.16 -4.63 17.63
N HIS A 155 5.20 -5.35 17.26
CA HIS A 155 5.51 -6.68 17.83
C HIS A 155 6.23 -6.61 19.18
N SER A 156 6.60 -5.41 19.63
CA SER A 156 7.31 -5.18 20.89
C SER A 156 6.37 -4.80 22.06
N TYR A 157 5.06 -4.74 21.81
CA TYR A 157 3.99 -4.55 22.79
C TYR A 157 3.10 -5.80 22.87
#